data_8cc5e9defbe084ac0f8e3374a1119aac
#
_entry.id   8cc5e9defbe084ac0f8e3374a1119aac
#
_cell.length_a   1.000
_cell.length_b   1.000
_cell.length_c   1.000
_cell.angle_alpha   90.00
_cell.angle_beta   90.00
_cell.angle_gamma   90.00
#
_symmetry.space_group_name_H-M   'P 1'
#
loop_
_entity.id
_entity.type
_entity.pdbx_description
1 polymer ?
#
loop_
_entity_poly.entity_id
_entity_poly.type
_entity_poly.pdbx_seq_one_letter_code
_entity_poly.pdbx_strand_id
1 'polypeptide(L)'
;DAAIAAAATARCRTSPNPWVGCVVVADGVILGTGATEPPGGAHAERSAMDAAASANGGSIVGSTVVTTLEPCHHEGRTGPCTEAIVAAGVARVVVAVEDPDPQVAGRGIAHLRDAGLDVVVGVRAADVAEQLAPYLHHRRTGRPQVVLKMATTIDGRIAAPDGSSRWITGPEARADVHRMRAESDAVCVGSGTVRADDPRLDVRDWPDAEAMGSSDPRRIVLGAIPDGARVLPAEEHHGDLGTLLDRLGGEGVLQLLVEGGAEVAGRFHREGLVDRVVAYVAPA
;
A
#
# COMPACT_ATOMS: atom_id res chain seq x y z
N ASP A 1 12.92 12.90 -0.91
CA ASP A 1 11.93 12.89 -1.99
C ASP A 1 12.15 11.72 -2.96
N ALA A 2 13.37 11.54 -3.51
CA ALA A 2 13.64 10.50 -4.51
C ALA A 2 13.34 9.07 -4.01
N ALA A 3 13.65 8.75 -2.76
CA ALA A 3 13.29 7.45 -2.16
C ALA A 3 11.76 7.26 -2.05
N ILE A 4 11.02 8.32 -1.70
CA ILE A 4 9.54 8.29 -1.66
C ILE A 4 8.97 8.05 -3.06
N ALA A 5 9.52 8.72 -4.08
CA ALA A 5 9.12 8.52 -5.47
C ALA A 5 9.42 7.08 -5.95
N ALA A 6 10.59 6.53 -5.60
CA ALA A 6 10.93 5.14 -5.89
C ALA A 6 9.95 4.15 -5.24
N ALA A 7 9.61 4.35 -3.96
CA ALA A 7 8.63 3.53 -3.24
C ALA A 7 7.28 3.49 -3.97
N ALA A 8 6.81 4.65 -4.46
CA ALA A 8 5.53 4.74 -5.17
C ALA A 8 5.45 3.78 -6.37
N THR A 9 6.55 3.53 -7.08
CA THR A 9 6.58 2.64 -8.25
C THR A 9 6.35 1.16 -7.91
N ALA A 10 6.49 0.79 -6.63
CA ALA A 10 6.35 -0.59 -6.17
C ALA A 10 4.98 -0.91 -5.54
N ARG A 11 4.11 0.12 -5.32
CA ARG A 11 2.88 0.05 -4.54
C ARG A 11 1.95 -1.10 -4.92
N CYS A 12 1.77 -1.41 -6.19
CA CYS A 12 0.76 -2.36 -6.66
C CYS A 12 1.26 -3.81 -6.80
N ARG A 13 2.52 -4.12 -6.43
CA ARG A 13 3.15 -5.42 -6.76
C ARG A 13 3.91 -6.09 -5.62
N THR A 14 3.97 -5.47 -4.46
CA THR A 14 4.82 -5.98 -3.35
C THR A 14 4.04 -6.63 -2.22
N SER A 15 2.73 -6.44 -2.14
CA SER A 15 1.91 -7.00 -1.06
C SER A 15 2.15 -8.52 -0.90
N PRO A 16 2.26 -9.02 0.33
CA PRO A 16 2.09 -8.35 1.62
C PRO A 16 3.35 -7.63 2.15
N ASN A 17 4.42 -7.51 1.33
CA ASN A 17 5.63 -6.77 1.71
C ASN A 17 5.39 -5.25 1.56
N PRO A 18 6.10 -4.40 2.35
CA PRO A 18 6.04 -2.97 2.19
C PRO A 18 6.69 -2.54 0.87
N TRP A 19 6.14 -1.51 0.24
CA TRP A 19 6.73 -0.87 -0.93
C TRP A 19 7.72 0.20 -0.48
N VAL A 20 8.94 -0.25 -0.22
CA VAL A 20 10.05 0.59 0.22
C VAL A 20 10.76 1.20 -0.99
N GLY A 21 11.27 2.41 -0.84
CA GLY A 21 12.19 3.02 -1.78
C GLY A 21 13.49 3.41 -1.11
N CYS A 22 14.58 3.28 -1.84
CA CYS A 22 15.92 3.58 -1.37
C CYS A 22 16.72 4.32 -2.42
N VAL A 23 17.59 5.23 -1.98
CA VAL A 23 18.61 5.84 -2.83
C VAL A 23 19.96 5.80 -2.15
N VAL A 24 21.03 5.67 -2.93
CA VAL A 24 22.42 5.84 -2.50
C VAL A 24 22.94 7.16 -3.00
N VAL A 25 23.50 7.96 -2.11
CA VAL A 25 23.97 9.33 -2.40
C VAL A 25 25.45 9.47 -1.99
N ALA A 26 26.26 10.06 -2.86
CA ALA A 26 27.59 10.53 -2.54
C ALA A 26 27.79 11.93 -3.11
N ASP A 27 28.43 12.81 -2.36
CA ASP A 27 28.73 14.20 -2.75
C ASP A 27 27.52 14.99 -3.30
N GLY A 28 26.32 14.72 -2.73
CA GLY A 28 25.06 15.34 -3.16
C GLY A 28 24.47 14.77 -4.45
N VAL A 29 25.08 13.74 -5.04
CA VAL A 29 24.61 13.08 -6.28
C VAL A 29 23.99 11.74 -5.94
N ILE A 30 22.83 11.42 -6.52
CA ILE A 30 22.21 10.09 -6.44
C ILE A 30 22.98 9.17 -7.38
N LEU A 31 23.66 8.15 -6.81
CA LEU A 31 24.38 7.12 -7.54
C LEU A 31 23.50 5.94 -7.96
N GLY A 32 22.50 5.63 -7.16
CA GLY A 32 21.58 4.53 -7.43
C GLY A 32 20.24 4.71 -6.75
N THR A 33 19.21 4.17 -7.35
CA THR A 33 17.83 4.18 -6.87
C THR A 33 17.27 2.78 -6.94
N GLY A 34 16.53 2.36 -5.91
CA GLY A 34 15.89 1.05 -5.83
C GLY A 34 14.52 1.14 -5.18
N ALA A 35 13.68 0.19 -5.51
CA ALA A 35 12.39 -0.03 -4.88
C ALA A 35 12.22 -1.53 -4.58
N THR A 36 11.36 -1.87 -3.62
CA THR A 36 11.05 -3.27 -3.31
C THR A 36 10.55 -3.99 -4.57
N GLU A 37 11.13 -5.14 -4.87
CA GLU A 37 10.65 -6.02 -5.94
C GLU A 37 9.46 -6.87 -5.49
N PRO A 38 8.74 -7.53 -6.40
CA PRO A 38 7.69 -8.49 -6.05
C PRO A 38 8.16 -9.53 -5.04
N PRO A 39 7.25 -10.17 -4.28
CA PRO A 39 7.60 -11.12 -3.22
C PRO A 39 8.59 -12.19 -3.66
N GLY A 40 9.73 -12.27 -2.98
CA GLY A 40 10.85 -13.15 -3.31
C GLY A 40 11.99 -12.48 -4.06
N GLY A 41 11.80 -11.26 -4.54
CA GLY A 41 12.83 -10.40 -5.14
C GLY A 41 13.62 -9.58 -4.12
N ALA A 42 14.43 -8.65 -4.63
CA ALA A 42 15.33 -7.82 -3.83
C ALA A 42 14.56 -6.76 -3.03
N HIS A 43 15.07 -6.42 -1.86
CA HIS A 43 14.63 -5.26 -1.11
C HIS A 43 15.20 -3.97 -1.75
N ALA A 44 14.54 -2.84 -1.49
CA ALA A 44 14.89 -1.54 -2.07
C ALA A 44 16.36 -1.15 -1.84
N GLU A 45 16.88 -1.41 -0.65
CA GLU A 45 18.27 -1.11 -0.29
C GLU A 45 19.26 -1.91 -1.16
N ARG A 46 18.99 -3.20 -1.37
CA ARG A 46 19.82 -4.05 -2.21
C ARG A 46 19.81 -3.53 -3.65
N SER A 47 18.64 -3.31 -4.21
CA SER A 47 18.50 -2.79 -5.58
C SER A 47 19.19 -1.44 -5.76
N ALA A 48 19.07 -0.52 -4.77
CA ALA A 48 19.70 0.79 -4.84
C ALA A 48 21.23 0.69 -4.74
N MET A 49 21.76 -0.16 -3.84
CA MET A 49 23.21 -0.36 -3.68
C MET A 49 23.84 -1.02 -4.91
N ASP A 50 23.18 -2.02 -5.49
CA ASP A 50 23.65 -2.70 -6.70
C ASP A 50 23.68 -1.74 -7.90
N ALA A 51 22.65 -0.90 -8.06
CA ALA A 51 22.61 0.15 -9.08
C ALA A 51 23.72 1.18 -8.87
N ALA A 52 23.93 1.63 -7.62
CA ALA A 52 24.96 2.60 -7.29
C ALA A 52 26.37 2.04 -7.50
N ALA A 53 26.64 0.81 -7.09
CA ALA A 53 27.92 0.16 -7.32
C ALA A 53 28.20 0.03 -8.82
N SER A 54 27.22 -0.38 -9.62
CA SER A 54 27.36 -0.50 -11.07
C SER A 54 27.69 0.85 -11.74
N ALA A 55 27.08 1.94 -11.26
CA ALA A 55 27.32 3.29 -11.78
C ALA A 55 28.67 3.89 -11.34
N ASN A 56 29.21 3.46 -10.18
CA ASN A 56 30.36 4.06 -9.52
C ASN A 56 31.58 3.11 -9.46
N GLY A 57 31.83 2.33 -10.49
CA GLY A 57 33.03 1.50 -10.61
C GLY A 57 33.12 0.35 -9.56
N GLY A 58 31.99 -0.10 -9.04
CA GLY A 58 31.89 -1.22 -8.11
C GLY A 58 31.96 -0.85 -6.63
N SER A 59 32.07 0.44 -6.26
CA SER A 59 32.19 0.86 -4.86
C SER A 59 31.20 1.96 -4.47
N ILE A 60 30.62 1.81 -3.27
CA ILE A 60 29.78 2.84 -2.62
C ILE A 60 30.31 3.19 -1.21
N VAL A 61 31.56 2.89 -0.95
CA VAL A 61 32.22 3.18 0.33
C VAL A 61 32.12 4.68 0.64
N GLY A 62 31.76 5.02 1.88
CA GLY A 62 31.62 6.39 2.35
C GLY A 62 30.33 7.10 1.93
N SER A 63 29.46 6.43 1.15
CA SER A 63 28.18 7.00 0.69
C SER A 63 27.12 7.07 1.82
N THR A 64 25.99 7.68 1.51
CA THR A 64 24.78 7.70 2.35
C THR A 64 23.68 6.88 1.70
N VAL A 65 23.12 5.95 2.44
CA VAL A 65 21.87 5.23 2.09
C VAL A 65 20.68 5.97 2.69
N VAL A 66 19.67 6.27 1.87
CA VAL A 66 18.41 6.90 2.32
C VAL A 66 17.26 5.97 1.99
N THR A 67 16.57 5.47 2.99
CA THR A 67 15.46 4.51 2.85
C THR A 67 14.18 5.02 3.49
N THR A 68 13.04 4.67 2.90
CA THR A 68 11.73 5.08 3.42
C THR A 68 11.32 4.29 4.67
N LEU A 69 11.75 3.05 4.81
CA LEU A 69 11.46 2.21 5.97
C LEU A 69 12.77 1.67 6.57
N GLU A 70 12.75 1.31 7.84
CA GLU A 70 13.88 0.70 8.54
C GLU A 70 14.40 -0.53 7.79
N PRO A 71 15.73 -0.63 7.53
CA PRO A 71 16.33 -1.80 6.91
C PRO A 71 16.19 -3.05 7.80
N CYS A 72 15.78 -4.17 7.19
CA CYS A 72 15.59 -5.42 7.92
C CYS A 72 16.91 -5.96 8.49
N HIS A 73 16.82 -6.59 9.70
CA HIS A 73 17.92 -7.23 10.40
C HIS A 73 17.62 -8.71 10.74
N HIS A 74 16.63 -9.29 10.09
CA HIS A 74 16.33 -10.72 10.23
C HIS A 74 16.74 -11.47 8.97
N GLU A 75 17.07 -12.74 9.11
CA GLU A 75 17.28 -13.63 7.98
C GLU A 75 15.97 -13.94 7.28
N GLY A 76 15.85 -13.49 6.03
CA GLY A 76 14.76 -13.80 5.14
C GLY A 76 15.22 -14.69 3.97
N ARG A 77 14.56 -14.59 2.83
CA ARG A 77 14.99 -15.25 1.58
C ARG A 77 16.27 -14.65 1.01
N THR A 78 16.48 -13.36 1.24
CA THR A 78 17.74 -12.63 1.05
C THR A 78 18.28 -12.28 2.41
N GLY A 79 19.62 -12.30 2.58
CA GLY A 79 20.25 -11.92 3.85
C GLY A 79 19.86 -10.50 4.29
N PRO A 80 20.04 -10.15 5.58
CA PRO A 80 19.64 -8.87 6.15
C PRO A 80 20.17 -7.67 5.36
N CYS A 81 19.32 -6.66 5.12
CA CYS A 81 19.75 -5.43 4.46
C CYS A 81 20.80 -4.68 5.28
N THR A 82 20.69 -4.72 6.61
CA THR A 82 21.67 -4.10 7.51
C THR A 82 23.08 -4.65 7.31
N GLU A 83 23.24 -5.97 7.18
CA GLU A 83 24.53 -6.61 6.93
C GLU A 83 25.11 -6.17 5.58
N ALA A 84 24.27 -6.08 4.56
CA ALA A 84 24.68 -5.61 3.25
C ALA A 84 25.16 -4.15 3.26
N ILE A 85 24.45 -3.28 4.00
CA ILE A 85 24.82 -1.87 4.17
C ILE A 85 26.17 -1.75 4.88
N VAL A 86 26.39 -2.49 5.97
CA VAL A 86 27.65 -2.50 6.70
C VAL A 86 28.80 -3.02 5.82
N ALA A 87 28.59 -4.16 5.14
CA ALA A 87 29.60 -4.77 4.27
C ALA A 87 29.97 -3.86 3.08
N ALA A 88 29.07 -3.03 2.60
CA ALA A 88 29.32 -2.08 1.53
C ALA A 88 30.15 -0.85 1.96
N GLY A 89 30.44 -0.70 3.25
CA GLY A 89 31.23 0.42 3.78
C GLY A 89 30.52 1.78 3.72
N VAL A 90 29.19 1.77 3.78
CA VAL A 90 28.36 2.98 3.85
C VAL A 90 28.69 3.76 5.12
N ALA A 91 28.80 5.09 5.06
CA ALA A 91 29.11 5.93 6.21
C ALA A 91 27.88 6.39 6.99
N ARG A 92 26.77 6.60 6.29
CA ARG A 92 25.53 7.15 6.88
C ARG A 92 24.31 6.42 6.34
N VAL A 93 23.30 6.24 7.22
CA VAL A 93 21.96 5.76 6.84
C VAL A 93 20.90 6.75 7.30
N VAL A 94 20.00 7.13 6.42
CA VAL A 94 18.84 7.97 6.72
C VAL A 94 17.59 7.11 6.58
N VAL A 95 16.86 6.95 7.67
CA VAL A 95 15.62 6.16 7.74
C VAL A 95 14.44 7.12 7.95
N ALA A 96 13.42 7.05 7.11
CA ALA A 96 12.26 7.89 7.31
C ALA A 96 11.36 7.40 8.45
N VAL A 97 11.01 6.10 8.46
CA VAL A 97 10.10 5.50 9.46
C VAL A 97 10.71 4.21 10.00
N GLU A 98 10.66 4.05 11.34
CA GLU A 98 10.96 2.78 12.00
C GLU A 98 9.86 1.76 11.68
N ASP A 99 10.24 0.52 11.41
CA ASP A 99 9.28 -0.54 11.10
C ASP A 99 8.57 -1.00 12.38
N PRO A 100 7.23 -0.94 12.46
CA PRO A 100 6.50 -1.42 13.63
C PRO A 100 6.40 -2.95 13.72
N ASP A 101 6.87 -3.69 12.71
CA ASP A 101 6.88 -5.16 12.76
C ASP A 101 7.74 -5.63 13.94
N PRO A 102 7.19 -6.44 14.87
CA PRO A 102 7.93 -6.91 16.05
C PRO A 102 9.23 -7.67 15.72
N GLN A 103 9.38 -8.17 14.48
CA GLN A 103 10.62 -8.81 14.03
C GLN A 103 11.72 -7.81 13.64
N VAL A 104 11.36 -6.54 13.40
CA VAL A 104 12.28 -5.46 12.99
C VAL A 104 12.41 -4.42 14.09
N ALA A 105 11.37 -3.66 14.35
CA ALA A 105 11.13 -2.72 15.46
C ALA A 105 12.39 -2.13 16.12
N GLY A 106 13.14 -1.29 15.41
CA GLY A 106 14.36 -0.62 15.89
C GLY A 106 15.62 -1.48 15.90
N ARG A 107 15.54 -2.78 15.63
CA ARG A 107 16.72 -3.69 15.65
C ARG A 107 17.68 -3.40 14.51
N GLY A 108 17.15 -3.06 13.32
CA GLY A 108 17.96 -2.68 12.18
C GLY A 108 18.73 -1.38 12.45
N ILE A 109 18.04 -0.38 12.99
CA ILE A 109 18.63 0.91 13.38
C ILE A 109 19.71 0.70 14.44
N ALA A 110 19.44 -0.11 15.48
CA ALA A 110 20.38 -0.41 16.54
C ALA A 110 21.64 -1.09 15.98
N HIS A 111 21.47 -2.14 15.16
CA HIS A 111 22.59 -2.85 14.55
C HIS A 111 23.50 -1.93 13.71
N LEU A 112 22.90 -1.06 12.89
CA LEU A 112 23.67 -0.10 12.08
C LEU A 112 24.49 0.87 12.94
N ARG A 113 23.92 1.34 14.06
CA ARG A 113 24.61 2.22 15.01
C ARG A 113 25.75 1.49 15.74
N ASP A 114 25.50 0.24 16.17
CA ASP A 114 26.51 -0.60 16.83
C ASP A 114 27.68 -0.93 15.89
N ALA A 115 27.42 -1.02 14.59
CA ALA A 115 28.43 -1.16 13.56
C ALA A 115 29.20 0.15 13.25
N GLY A 116 28.86 1.26 13.92
CA GLY A 116 29.56 2.55 13.82
C GLY A 116 29.06 3.48 12.71
N LEU A 117 27.92 3.20 12.10
CA LEU A 117 27.34 4.08 11.07
C LEU A 117 26.61 5.28 11.72
N ASP A 118 26.64 6.43 11.04
CA ASP A 118 25.81 7.58 11.40
C ASP A 118 24.37 7.31 10.95
N VAL A 119 23.43 7.12 11.90
CA VAL A 119 22.02 6.79 11.59
C VAL A 119 21.09 7.90 12.04
N VAL A 120 20.46 8.54 11.05
CA VAL A 120 19.44 9.59 11.22
C VAL A 120 18.06 8.99 10.96
N VAL A 121 17.11 9.21 11.88
CA VAL A 121 15.73 8.69 11.77
C VAL A 121 14.73 9.84 11.78
N GLY A 122 13.61 9.68 11.07
CA GLY A 122 12.47 10.61 11.11
C GLY A 122 12.43 11.64 9.97
N VAL A 123 13.35 11.56 9.02
CA VAL A 123 13.34 12.49 7.87
C VAL A 123 12.16 12.20 6.94
N ARG A 124 11.27 13.18 6.77
CA ARG A 124 10.01 13.04 6.00
C ARG A 124 9.11 11.90 6.54
N ALA A 125 9.15 11.65 7.86
CA ALA A 125 8.40 10.55 8.47
C ALA A 125 6.89 10.63 8.24
N ALA A 126 6.29 11.83 8.24
CA ALA A 126 4.85 11.99 8.01
C ALA A 126 4.43 11.58 6.60
N ASP A 127 5.21 12.00 5.59
CA ASP A 127 4.91 11.67 4.17
C ASP A 127 5.06 10.16 3.92
N VAL A 128 6.09 9.54 4.48
CA VAL A 128 6.32 8.11 4.36
C VAL A 128 5.29 7.31 5.15
N ALA A 129 4.89 7.77 6.33
CA ALA A 129 3.84 7.11 7.11
C ALA A 129 2.48 7.14 6.38
N GLU A 130 2.15 8.24 5.70
CA GLU A 130 0.98 8.32 4.83
C GLU A 130 1.10 7.35 3.64
N GLN A 131 2.26 7.33 2.97
CA GLN A 131 2.51 6.44 1.84
C GLN A 131 2.41 4.96 2.23
N LEU A 132 2.96 4.57 3.36
CA LEU A 132 2.98 3.20 3.88
C LEU A 132 1.82 2.89 4.83
N ALA A 133 0.81 3.77 4.93
CA ALA A 133 -0.25 3.65 5.92
C ALA A 133 -0.90 2.26 6.01
N PRO A 134 -1.25 1.56 4.91
CA PRO A 134 -1.82 0.21 4.98
C PRO A 134 -0.88 -0.81 5.61
N TYR A 135 0.40 -0.78 5.25
CA TYR A 135 1.41 -1.67 5.85
C TYR A 135 1.59 -1.39 7.34
N LEU A 136 1.80 -0.13 7.70
CA LEU A 136 2.01 0.27 9.09
C LEU A 136 0.79 -0.02 9.97
N HIS A 137 -0.42 0.17 9.43
CA HIS A 137 -1.68 -0.19 10.09
C HIS A 137 -1.75 -1.70 10.34
N HIS A 138 -1.52 -2.50 9.30
CA HIS A 138 -1.56 -3.95 9.41
C HIS A 138 -0.55 -4.48 10.43
N ARG A 139 0.69 -4.00 10.44
CA ARG A 139 1.71 -4.45 11.40
C ARG A 139 1.39 -4.09 12.84
N ARG A 140 0.63 -3.01 13.07
CA ARG A 140 0.21 -2.57 14.42
C ARG A 140 -1.05 -3.28 14.91
N THR A 141 -1.98 -3.61 14.03
CA THR A 141 -3.32 -4.07 14.38
C THR A 141 -3.57 -5.54 14.04
N GLY A 142 -2.83 -6.11 13.10
CA GLY A 142 -3.12 -7.42 12.51
C GLY A 142 -4.28 -7.42 11.51
N ARG A 143 -4.87 -6.25 11.20
CA ARG A 143 -6.02 -6.07 10.30
C ARG A 143 -5.65 -5.23 9.09
N PRO A 144 -6.34 -5.36 7.94
CA PRO A 144 -6.18 -4.45 6.82
C PRO A 144 -6.64 -3.05 7.18
N GLN A 145 -6.01 -2.02 6.62
CA GLN A 145 -6.54 -0.67 6.63
C GLN A 145 -7.83 -0.62 5.79
N VAL A 146 -8.92 -0.17 6.39
CA VAL A 146 -10.22 -0.03 5.72
C VAL A 146 -10.35 1.37 5.13
N VAL A 147 -10.37 1.43 3.80
CA VAL A 147 -10.60 2.67 3.05
C VAL A 147 -12.03 2.68 2.54
N LEU A 148 -12.87 3.54 3.09
CA LEU A 148 -14.25 3.73 2.63
C LEU A 148 -14.28 4.78 1.53
N LYS A 149 -14.62 4.35 0.31
CA LYS A 149 -14.82 5.24 -0.84
C LYS A 149 -16.31 5.59 -0.98
N MET A 150 -16.61 6.86 -1.08
CA MET A 150 -17.96 7.38 -1.28
C MET A 150 -18.01 8.31 -2.50
N ALA A 151 -19.13 8.31 -3.20
CA ALA A 151 -19.44 9.31 -4.21
C ALA A 151 -20.77 9.96 -3.84
N THR A 152 -20.78 11.27 -3.66
CA THR A 152 -21.95 12.02 -3.23
C THR A 152 -22.11 13.29 -4.04
N THR A 153 -23.32 13.82 -4.10
CA THR A 153 -23.57 15.19 -4.49
C THR A 153 -23.26 16.14 -3.32
N ILE A 154 -23.15 17.45 -3.59
CA ILE A 154 -22.88 18.46 -2.56
C ILE A 154 -23.95 18.50 -1.45
N ASP A 155 -25.18 18.07 -1.76
CA ASP A 155 -26.27 17.91 -0.79
C ASP A 155 -26.28 16.54 -0.09
N GLY A 156 -25.20 15.74 -0.24
CA GLY A 156 -24.97 14.49 0.47
C GLY A 156 -25.74 13.29 -0.08
N ARG A 157 -26.31 13.35 -1.28
CA ARG A 157 -27.02 12.23 -1.89
C ARG A 157 -26.05 11.29 -2.61
N ILE A 158 -26.32 10.00 -2.51
CA ILE A 158 -25.55 8.92 -3.19
C ILE A 158 -26.32 8.31 -4.36
N ALA A 159 -27.58 8.71 -4.56
CA ALA A 159 -28.45 8.34 -5.67
C ALA A 159 -29.53 9.38 -5.85
N ALA A 160 -30.09 9.46 -7.05
CA ALA A 160 -31.28 10.26 -7.33
C ALA A 160 -32.55 9.66 -6.67
N PRO A 161 -33.66 10.40 -6.57
CA PRO A 161 -34.89 9.91 -5.96
C PRO A 161 -35.50 8.66 -6.62
N ASP A 162 -35.19 8.42 -7.89
CA ASP A 162 -35.58 7.21 -8.64
C ASP A 162 -34.66 6.03 -8.44
N GLY A 163 -33.62 6.19 -7.57
CA GLY A 163 -32.60 5.16 -7.29
C GLY A 163 -31.45 5.11 -8.31
N SER A 164 -31.46 5.94 -9.36
CA SER A 164 -30.35 5.99 -10.31
C SER A 164 -29.12 6.64 -9.67
N SER A 165 -27.95 5.98 -9.82
CA SER A 165 -26.66 6.44 -9.28
C SER A 165 -25.62 6.70 -10.38
N ARG A 166 -25.96 6.54 -11.66
CA ARG A 166 -25.05 6.70 -12.82
C ARG A 166 -25.29 8.06 -13.48
N TRP A 167 -24.33 8.95 -13.61
CA TRP A 167 -22.97 9.01 -13.07
C TRP A 167 -22.86 10.23 -12.17
N ILE A 168 -22.64 10.03 -10.87
CA ILE A 168 -22.44 11.13 -9.92
C ILE A 168 -21.08 11.78 -10.16
N THR A 169 -20.07 11.00 -10.59
CA THR A 169 -18.68 11.45 -10.74
C THR A 169 -18.21 11.43 -12.18
N GLY A 170 -17.28 12.34 -12.53
CA GLY A 170 -16.65 12.45 -13.84
C GLY A 170 -15.67 11.30 -14.15
N PRO A 171 -15.14 11.25 -15.39
CA PRO A 171 -14.20 10.20 -15.81
C PRO A 171 -12.92 10.17 -15.00
N GLU A 172 -12.39 11.32 -14.59
CA GLU A 172 -11.19 11.43 -13.78
C GLU A 172 -11.36 10.76 -12.40
N ALA A 173 -12.48 11.02 -11.72
CA ALA A 173 -12.78 10.37 -10.45
C ALA A 173 -12.96 8.84 -10.61
N ARG A 174 -13.51 8.39 -11.75
CA ARG A 174 -13.60 6.94 -12.04
C ARG A 174 -12.23 6.32 -12.27
N ALA A 175 -11.35 6.99 -13.01
CA ALA A 175 -9.95 6.53 -13.20
C ALA A 175 -9.23 6.44 -11.84
N ASP A 176 -9.44 7.42 -10.95
CA ASP A 176 -8.86 7.38 -9.61
C ASP A 176 -9.41 6.21 -8.77
N VAL A 177 -10.69 5.85 -8.91
CA VAL A 177 -11.24 4.63 -8.27
C VAL A 177 -10.56 3.37 -8.79
N HIS A 178 -10.22 3.28 -10.09
CA HIS A 178 -9.47 2.15 -10.62
C HIS A 178 -8.03 2.10 -10.08
N ARG A 179 -7.39 3.26 -9.88
CA ARG A 179 -6.11 3.36 -9.16
C ARG A 179 -6.24 2.83 -7.72
N MET A 180 -7.27 3.27 -6.98
CA MET A 180 -7.51 2.78 -5.61
C MET A 180 -7.71 1.27 -5.55
N ARG A 181 -8.39 0.67 -6.54
CA ARG A 181 -8.52 -0.80 -6.63
C ARG A 181 -7.17 -1.46 -6.88
N ALA A 182 -6.36 -0.90 -7.79
CA ALA A 182 -5.01 -1.41 -8.08
C ALA A 182 -4.08 -1.35 -6.85
N GLU A 183 -4.26 -0.35 -6.00
CA GLU A 183 -3.49 -0.16 -4.76
C GLU A 183 -4.04 -0.97 -3.57
N SER A 184 -5.16 -1.67 -3.73
CA SER A 184 -5.81 -2.44 -2.66
C SER A 184 -5.69 -3.94 -2.90
N ASP A 185 -5.47 -4.70 -1.85
CA ASP A 185 -5.41 -6.17 -1.94
C ASP A 185 -6.81 -6.80 -2.08
N ALA A 186 -7.81 -6.11 -1.52
CA ALA A 186 -9.21 -6.54 -1.61
C ALA A 186 -10.18 -5.37 -1.79
N VAL A 187 -11.29 -5.62 -2.46
CA VAL A 187 -12.42 -4.69 -2.61
C VAL A 187 -13.69 -5.34 -2.09
N CYS A 188 -14.50 -4.58 -1.35
CA CYS A 188 -15.72 -5.05 -0.69
C CYS A 188 -16.94 -4.23 -1.13
N VAL A 189 -18.02 -4.93 -1.47
CA VAL A 189 -19.34 -4.33 -1.76
C VAL A 189 -20.45 -5.13 -1.07
N GLY A 190 -21.64 -4.56 -0.98
CA GLY A 190 -22.84 -5.29 -0.56
C GLY A 190 -23.54 -6.01 -1.71
N SER A 191 -24.27 -7.08 -1.41
CA SER A 191 -25.12 -7.78 -2.39
C SER A 191 -26.17 -6.86 -3.04
N GLY A 192 -26.61 -5.80 -2.35
CA GLY A 192 -27.48 -4.75 -2.92
C GLY A 192 -26.82 -4.03 -4.09
N THR A 193 -25.55 -3.64 -3.95
CA THR A 193 -24.76 -3.02 -5.03
C THR A 193 -24.58 -3.98 -6.21
N VAL A 194 -24.32 -5.26 -5.92
CA VAL A 194 -24.18 -6.27 -6.98
C VAL A 194 -25.48 -6.40 -7.78
N ARG A 195 -26.64 -6.46 -7.11
CA ARG A 195 -27.95 -6.54 -7.79
C ARG A 195 -28.33 -5.28 -8.58
N ALA A 196 -27.97 -4.09 -8.08
CA ALA A 196 -28.35 -2.83 -8.70
C ALA A 196 -27.45 -2.44 -9.88
N ASP A 197 -26.14 -2.63 -9.72
CA ASP A 197 -25.12 -2.06 -10.63
C ASP A 197 -24.38 -3.11 -11.44
N ASP A 198 -24.44 -4.39 -11.05
CA ASP A 198 -23.68 -5.51 -11.63
C ASP A 198 -22.20 -5.13 -11.90
N PRO A 199 -21.45 -4.71 -10.87
CA PRO A 199 -20.10 -4.18 -11.04
C PRO A 199 -19.09 -5.30 -11.30
N ARG A 200 -18.03 -4.99 -12.06
CA ARG A 200 -16.90 -5.92 -12.27
C ARG A 200 -15.86 -5.83 -11.15
N LEU A 201 -15.70 -4.67 -10.54
CA LEU A 201 -14.70 -4.36 -9.50
C LEU A 201 -13.25 -4.66 -9.92
N ASP A 202 -12.98 -4.59 -11.20
CA ASP A 202 -11.67 -4.80 -11.81
C ASP A 202 -10.89 -3.48 -11.95
N VAL A 203 -9.61 -3.62 -12.30
CA VAL A 203 -8.72 -2.51 -12.69
C VAL A 203 -8.72 -2.43 -14.22
N ARG A 204 -9.23 -1.34 -14.82
CA ARG A 204 -9.28 -1.18 -16.29
C ARG A 204 -8.96 0.22 -16.79
N ASP A 205 -9.60 1.23 -16.28
CA ASP A 205 -9.55 2.60 -16.81
C ASP A 205 -8.50 3.46 -16.07
N TRP A 206 -7.37 2.86 -15.64
CA TRP A 206 -6.25 3.56 -15.05
C TRP A 206 -5.03 3.48 -15.99
N PRO A 207 -4.52 4.62 -16.52
CA PRO A 207 -3.47 4.62 -17.53
C PRO A 207 -2.18 3.94 -17.11
N ASP A 208 -1.83 4.02 -15.81
CA ASP A 208 -0.55 3.50 -15.29
C ASP A 208 -0.62 2.04 -14.84
N ALA A 209 -1.76 1.36 -15.01
CA ALA A 209 -2.01 0.01 -14.48
C ALA A 209 -0.92 -1.00 -14.91
N GLU A 210 -0.57 -1.03 -16.19
CA GLU A 210 0.44 -1.94 -16.74
C GLU A 210 1.84 -1.59 -16.24
N ALA A 211 2.21 -0.31 -16.28
CA ALA A 211 3.53 0.18 -15.83
C ALA A 211 3.76 -0.09 -14.35
N MET A 212 2.70 -0.02 -13.54
CA MET A 212 2.73 -0.32 -12.10
C MET A 212 2.66 -1.82 -11.79
N GLY A 213 2.45 -2.68 -12.79
CA GLY A 213 2.30 -4.12 -12.59
C GLY A 213 1.10 -4.47 -11.72
N SER A 214 0.01 -3.71 -11.85
CA SER A 214 -1.18 -3.89 -11.03
C SER A 214 -1.96 -5.15 -11.43
N SER A 215 -2.66 -5.72 -10.45
CA SER A 215 -3.60 -6.81 -10.63
C SER A 215 -4.97 -6.45 -10.07
N ASP A 216 -6.00 -7.21 -10.45
CA ASP A 216 -7.31 -7.06 -9.85
C ASP A 216 -7.28 -7.43 -8.36
N PRO A 217 -7.92 -6.63 -7.48
CA PRO A 217 -8.07 -6.97 -6.07
C PRO A 217 -8.98 -8.19 -5.86
N ARG A 218 -8.82 -8.88 -4.74
CA ARG A 218 -9.81 -9.88 -4.30
C ARG A 218 -11.17 -9.22 -4.17
N ARG A 219 -12.22 -9.86 -4.67
CA ARG A 219 -13.58 -9.32 -4.60
C ARG A 219 -14.36 -10.00 -3.48
N ILE A 220 -14.93 -9.20 -2.58
CA ILE A 220 -15.69 -9.65 -1.43
C ILE A 220 -17.09 -9.03 -1.50
N VAL A 221 -18.11 -9.86 -1.36
CA VAL A 221 -19.51 -9.42 -1.35
C VAL A 221 -20.13 -9.72 0.01
N LEU A 222 -20.61 -8.70 0.69
CA LEU A 222 -21.40 -8.86 1.93
C LEU A 222 -22.82 -9.30 1.57
N GLY A 223 -23.08 -10.58 1.76
CA GLY A 223 -24.32 -11.26 1.38
C GLY A 223 -24.17 -12.14 0.14
N ALA A 224 -25.28 -12.66 -0.36
CA ALA A 224 -25.32 -13.59 -1.48
C ALA A 224 -25.04 -12.90 -2.82
N ILE A 225 -24.32 -13.60 -3.69
CA ILE A 225 -23.99 -13.18 -5.06
C ILE A 225 -25.02 -13.80 -6.00
N PRO A 226 -25.69 -12.99 -6.87
CA PRO A 226 -26.55 -13.55 -7.90
C PRO A 226 -25.77 -14.41 -8.91
N ASP A 227 -26.40 -15.45 -9.41
CA ASP A 227 -25.81 -16.29 -10.48
C ASP A 227 -25.48 -15.45 -11.70
N GLY A 228 -24.26 -15.68 -12.24
CA GLY A 228 -23.78 -14.97 -13.43
C GLY A 228 -23.41 -13.51 -13.24
N ALA A 229 -23.38 -13.00 -12.01
CA ALA A 229 -22.97 -11.63 -11.71
C ALA A 229 -21.54 -11.35 -12.20
N ARG A 230 -21.31 -10.16 -12.76
CA ARG A 230 -20.02 -9.76 -13.35
C ARG A 230 -18.89 -9.59 -12.31
N VAL A 231 -19.24 -9.53 -11.03
CA VAL A 231 -18.27 -9.48 -9.93
C VAL A 231 -17.49 -10.78 -9.78
N LEU A 232 -18.00 -11.89 -10.32
CA LEU A 232 -17.36 -13.20 -10.21
C LEU A 232 -16.02 -13.29 -11.01
N PRO A 233 -15.01 -14.01 -10.49
CA PRO A 233 -15.02 -14.73 -9.22
C PRO A 233 -14.96 -13.79 -8.02
N ALA A 234 -15.76 -14.04 -6.99
CA ALA A 234 -15.83 -13.27 -5.77
C ALA A 234 -16.20 -14.16 -4.58
N GLU A 235 -15.87 -13.71 -3.37
CA GLU A 235 -16.15 -14.39 -2.12
C GLU A 235 -17.40 -13.81 -1.45
N GLU A 236 -18.31 -14.67 -1.00
CA GLU A 236 -19.44 -14.25 -0.15
C GLU A 236 -19.02 -14.18 1.31
N HIS A 237 -19.47 -13.15 2.01
CA HIS A 237 -19.33 -13.04 3.45
C HIS A 237 -20.68 -12.74 4.11
N HIS A 238 -21.06 -13.59 5.08
CA HIS A 238 -22.35 -13.53 5.79
C HIS A 238 -22.16 -13.36 7.30
N GLY A 239 -21.09 -12.77 7.75
CA GLY A 239 -20.77 -12.73 9.16
C GLY A 239 -20.53 -11.34 9.72
N ASP A 240 -19.88 -11.32 10.83
CA ASP A 240 -19.36 -10.15 11.53
C ASP A 240 -18.20 -9.54 10.74
N LEU A 241 -18.16 -8.19 10.66
CA LEU A 241 -17.11 -7.49 9.92
C LEU A 241 -15.75 -7.59 10.61
N GLY A 242 -15.71 -7.60 11.94
CA GLY A 242 -14.47 -7.76 12.69
C GLY A 242 -13.82 -9.11 12.36
N THR A 243 -14.59 -10.19 12.34
CA THR A 243 -14.13 -11.54 11.95
C THR A 243 -13.60 -11.54 10.50
N LEU A 244 -14.27 -10.83 9.59
CA LEU A 244 -13.79 -10.69 8.22
C LEU A 244 -12.41 -10.00 8.20
N LEU A 245 -12.25 -8.88 8.91
CA LEU A 245 -10.99 -8.14 8.95
C LEU A 245 -9.87 -8.93 9.60
N ASP A 246 -10.14 -9.68 10.67
CA ASP A 246 -9.15 -10.55 11.33
C ASP A 246 -8.67 -11.66 10.38
N ARG A 247 -9.59 -12.29 9.64
CA ARG A 247 -9.24 -13.30 8.64
C ARG A 247 -8.41 -12.70 7.50
N LEU A 248 -8.86 -11.59 6.92
CA LEU A 248 -8.13 -10.91 5.83
C LEU A 248 -6.73 -10.49 6.25
N GLY A 249 -6.60 -9.93 7.46
CA GLY A 249 -5.29 -9.58 8.01
C GLY A 249 -4.38 -10.80 8.18
N GLY A 250 -4.91 -11.91 8.74
CA GLY A 250 -4.17 -13.17 8.85
C GLY A 250 -3.74 -13.77 7.50
N GLU A 251 -4.44 -13.45 6.43
CA GLU A 251 -4.12 -13.83 5.05
C GLU A 251 -3.17 -12.83 4.35
N GLY A 252 -2.72 -11.78 5.04
CA GLY A 252 -1.76 -10.80 4.53
C GLY A 252 -2.38 -9.66 3.72
N VAL A 253 -3.69 -9.46 3.75
CA VAL A 253 -4.36 -8.31 3.13
C VAL A 253 -3.98 -7.04 3.92
N LEU A 254 -3.33 -6.09 3.28
CA LEU A 254 -2.89 -4.82 3.89
C LEU A 254 -3.96 -3.74 3.79
N GLN A 255 -4.72 -3.71 2.69
CA GLN A 255 -5.75 -2.70 2.43
C GLN A 255 -7.02 -3.34 1.89
N LEU A 256 -8.15 -2.96 2.51
CA LEU A 256 -9.50 -3.27 2.04
C LEU A 256 -10.18 -1.98 1.55
N LEU A 257 -10.49 -1.92 0.26
CA LEU A 257 -11.31 -0.84 -0.31
C LEU A 257 -12.79 -1.19 -0.18
N VAL A 258 -13.57 -0.37 0.49
CA VAL A 258 -15.03 -0.52 0.62
C VAL A 258 -15.71 0.43 -0.34
N GLU A 259 -16.38 -0.12 -1.36
CA GLU A 259 -17.16 0.60 -2.38
C GLU A 259 -18.66 0.32 -2.23
N GLY A 260 -19.13 0.13 -1.02
CA GLY A 260 -20.54 -0.21 -0.74
C GLY A 260 -21.47 0.98 -0.85
N GLY A 261 -22.77 0.68 -0.99
CA GLY A 261 -23.84 1.66 -0.81
C GLY A 261 -23.99 2.07 0.67
N ALA A 262 -24.99 2.92 0.96
CA ALA A 262 -25.21 3.50 2.29
C ALA A 262 -25.28 2.47 3.42
N GLU A 263 -25.87 1.30 3.18
CA GLU A 263 -25.99 0.24 4.19
C GLU A 263 -24.61 -0.30 4.62
N VAL A 264 -23.76 -0.68 3.65
CA VAL A 264 -22.42 -1.19 3.90
C VAL A 264 -21.55 -0.11 4.54
N ALA A 265 -21.53 1.11 3.97
CA ALA A 265 -20.79 2.25 4.52
C ALA A 265 -21.23 2.54 5.95
N GLY A 266 -22.54 2.58 6.19
CA GLY A 266 -23.10 2.80 7.53
C GLY A 266 -22.77 1.68 8.51
N ARG A 267 -22.68 0.42 8.07
CA ARG A 267 -22.28 -0.70 8.92
C ARG A 267 -20.83 -0.56 9.35
N PHE A 268 -19.88 -0.39 8.42
CA PHE A 268 -18.47 -0.17 8.75
C PHE A 268 -18.27 1.04 9.68
N HIS A 269 -18.99 2.13 9.42
CA HIS A 269 -18.91 3.34 10.25
C HIS A 269 -19.45 3.11 11.66
N ARG A 270 -20.63 2.50 11.83
CA ARG A 270 -21.22 2.24 13.16
C ARG A 270 -20.39 1.29 14.00
N GLU A 271 -19.71 0.33 13.38
CA GLU A 271 -18.84 -0.62 14.06
C GLU A 271 -17.43 -0.04 14.30
N GLY A 272 -17.15 1.23 13.90
CA GLY A 272 -15.86 1.89 14.12
C GLY A 272 -14.71 1.27 13.33
N LEU A 273 -15.00 0.69 12.17
CA LEU A 273 -14.06 -0.09 11.37
C LEU A 273 -13.51 0.68 10.14
N VAL A 274 -13.77 1.97 10.05
CA VAL A 274 -13.27 2.81 8.94
C VAL A 274 -12.04 3.56 9.39
N ASP A 275 -10.90 3.32 8.72
CA ASP A 275 -9.63 4.00 9.02
C ASP A 275 -9.45 5.27 8.16
N ARG A 276 -9.97 5.24 6.93
CA ARG A 276 -9.85 6.35 5.98
C ARG A 276 -11.13 6.50 5.15
N VAL A 277 -11.53 7.74 4.89
CA VAL A 277 -12.63 8.05 3.97
C VAL A 277 -12.09 8.81 2.76
N VAL A 278 -12.48 8.36 1.56
CA VAL A 278 -12.26 9.07 0.31
C VAL A 278 -13.62 9.44 -0.27
N ALA A 279 -13.94 10.73 -0.26
CA ALA A 279 -15.20 11.24 -0.73
C ALA A 279 -15.04 12.03 -2.04
N TYR A 280 -15.70 11.57 -3.10
CA TYR A 280 -15.86 12.32 -4.34
C TYR A 280 -17.15 13.12 -4.25
N VAL A 281 -17.05 14.44 -4.27
CA VAL A 281 -18.19 15.34 -4.16
C VAL A 281 -18.46 15.97 -5.51
N ALA A 282 -19.61 15.64 -6.10
CA ALA A 282 -20.06 16.25 -7.36
C ALA A 282 -20.85 17.53 -7.10
N PRO A 283 -20.70 18.57 -7.91
CA PRO A 283 -21.69 19.66 -7.94
C PRO A 283 -23.04 19.06 -8.34
N ALA A 284 -24.09 19.39 -7.64
CA ALA A 284 -25.42 18.82 -7.85
C ALA A 284 -25.92 19.00 -9.29
#